data_5f208ef88077f7fcdcf700238cdee7b8
#
_entry.id   5f208ef88077f7fcdcf700238cdee7b8
#
_cell.length_a   1.000
_cell.length_b   1.000
_cell.length_c   1.000
_cell.angle_alpha   90.00
_cell.angle_beta   90.00
_cell.angle_gamma   90.00
#
_symmetry.space_group_name_H-M   'P 1'
#
loop_
_entity.id
_entity.type
_entity.pdbx_description
1 polymer ?
#
loop_
_entity_poly.entity_id
_entity_poly.type
_entity_poly.pdbx_seq_one_letter_code
_entity_poly.pdbx_strand_id
1 'polypeptide(L)'
;FLALAFVFLIIQGENEFFAMNESTEQYIQAEKAVQQFEKGADYLTEQVRMYVMTGDTSYMDAYFVESNQVKSREKALDIFKNYFDRTSSFSSLKAALDSSLELMTTEYYAMRLVCEANDVLQSSWPDEIKAVELSKEDEKLSDDEKIEKAQHLVTEKTYQEMKDIIAEEVTNCEAKLIRQTRHYQGKT
;
A
#
# COMPACT_ATOMS: atom_id res chain seq x y z
N PHE A 1 15.32 -25.07 50.31
CA PHE A 1 16.08 -24.20 49.37
C PHE A 1 15.98 -24.72 47.94
N LEU A 2 16.25 -26.01 47.67
CA LEU A 2 16.17 -26.60 46.32
C LEU A 2 14.77 -26.51 45.68
N ALA A 3 13.69 -26.76 46.45
CA ALA A 3 12.33 -26.69 45.98
C ALA A 3 11.91 -25.24 45.55
N LEU A 4 12.37 -24.22 46.29
CA LEU A 4 12.11 -22.80 45.98
C LEU A 4 12.86 -22.37 44.71
N ALA A 5 14.11 -22.84 44.51
CA ALA A 5 14.89 -22.59 43.32
C ALA A 5 14.24 -23.25 42.08
N PHE A 6 13.69 -24.46 42.23
CA PHE A 6 13.01 -25.17 41.14
C PHE A 6 11.69 -24.46 40.72
N VAL A 7 10.90 -24.02 41.72
CA VAL A 7 9.67 -23.24 41.46
C VAL A 7 10.00 -21.91 40.75
N PHE A 8 11.08 -21.24 41.18
CA PHE A 8 11.51 -20.00 40.51
C PHE A 8 11.90 -20.22 39.05
N LEU A 9 12.66 -21.29 38.75
CA LEU A 9 13.03 -21.65 37.36
C LEU A 9 11.82 -22.00 36.49
N ILE A 10 10.80 -22.66 37.05
CA ILE A 10 9.56 -22.94 36.31
C ILE A 10 8.84 -21.64 35.96
N ILE A 11 8.64 -20.74 36.94
CA ILE A 11 7.98 -19.44 36.73
C ILE A 11 8.75 -18.60 35.71
N GLN A 12 10.07 -18.61 35.76
CA GLN A 12 10.90 -17.89 34.79
C GLN A 12 10.77 -18.48 33.40
N GLY A 13 10.78 -19.81 33.25
CA GLY A 13 10.58 -20.49 31.98
C GLY A 13 9.18 -20.23 31.36
N GLU A 14 8.11 -20.20 32.19
CA GLU A 14 6.77 -19.85 31.72
C GLU A 14 6.71 -18.41 31.22
N ASN A 15 7.29 -17.46 31.95
CA ASN A 15 7.31 -16.05 31.55
C ASN A 15 8.08 -15.83 30.24
N GLU A 16 9.22 -16.49 30.04
CA GLU A 16 9.99 -16.45 28.80
C GLU A 16 9.22 -17.06 27.63
N PHE A 17 8.51 -18.18 27.86
CA PHE A 17 7.67 -18.82 26.86
C PHE A 17 6.49 -17.93 26.44
N PHE A 18 5.81 -17.27 27.39
CA PHE A 18 4.72 -16.32 27.08
C PHE A 18 5.24 -15.10 26.30
N ALA A 19 6.37 -14.52 26.70
CA ALA A 19 6.98 -13.39 26.00
C ALA A 19 7.39 -13.75 24.56
N MET A 20 7.91 -14.94 24.34
CA MET A 20 8.27 -15.44 23.01
C MET A 20 7.04 -15.66 22.14
N ASN A 21 5.96 -16.22 22.68
CA ASN A 21 4.71 -16.42 21.95
C ASN A 21 4.06 -15.08 21.55
N GLU A 22 4.05 -14.10 22.47
CA GLU A 22 3.54 -12.77 22.20
C GLU A 22 4.33 -12.07 21.08
N SER A 23 5.67 -12.12 21.16
CA SER A 23 6.54 -11.56 20.10
C SER A 23 6.33 -12.23 18.75
N THR A 24 6.10 -13.55 18.74
CA THR A 24 5.83 -14.30 17.50
C THR A 24 4.48 -13.92 16.90
N GLU A 25 3.44 -13.78 17.73
CA GLU A 25 2.12 -13.34 17.27
C GLU A 25 2.16 -11.92 16.68
N GLN A 26 2.84 -10.98 17.36
CA GLN A 26 3.03 -9.62 16.87
C GLN A 26 3.73 -9.60 15.51
N TYR A 27 4.77 -10.42 15.32
CA TYR A 27 5.47 -10.58 14.06
C TYR A 27 4.52 -11.08 12.96
N ILE A 28 3.73 -12.12 13.24
CA ILE A 28 2.78 -12.69 12.26
C ILE A 28 1.73 -11.64 11.85
N GLN A 29 1.22 -10.86 12.79
CA GLN A 29 0.24 -9.81 12.48
C GLN A 29 0.86 -8.69 11.63
N ALA A 30 2.10 -8.30 11.93
CA ALA A 30 2.81 -7.31 11.14
C ALA A 30 3.12 -7.81 9.72
N GLU A 31 3.55 -9.06 9.55
CA GLU A 31 3.79 -9.67 8.25
C GLU A 31 2.51 -9.71 7.40
N LYS A 32 1.38 -10.12 8.00
CA LYS A 32 0.08 -10.09 7.33
C LYS A 32 -0.31 -8.67 6.90
N ALA A 33 -0.02 -7.67 7.73
CA ALA A 33 -0.28 -6.28 7.40
C ALA A 33 0.57 -5.82 6.20
N VAL A 34 1.86 -6.17 6.14
CA VAL A 34 2.71 -5.86 4.97
C VAL A 34 2.14 -6.50 3.70
N GLN A 35 1.77 -7.78 3.75
CA GLN A 35 1.14 -8.46 2.60
C GLN A 35 -0.20 -7.84 2.19
N GLN A 36 -1.00 -7.36 3.15
CA GLN A 36 -2.25 -6.64 2.86
C GLN A 36 -1.96 -5.31 2.17
N PHE A 37 -0.92 -4.59 2.59
CA PHE A 37 -0.47 -3.36 1.95
C PHE A 37 -0.10 -3.60 0.49
N GLU A 38 0.77 -4.58 0.21
CA GLU A 38 1.20 -4.93 -1.14
C GLU A 38 0.02 -5.27 -2.05
N LYS A 39 -0.88 -6.15 -1.59
CA LYS A 39 -2.08 -6.54 -2.35
C LYS A 39 -2.97 -5.34 -2.66
N GLY A 40 -3.14 -4.40 -1.72
CA GLY A 40 -3.91 -3.19 -1.94
C GLY A 40 -3.27 -2.26 -2.96
N ALA A 41 -1.95 -2.08 -2.92
CA ALA A 41 -1.21 -1.26 -3.86
C ALA A 41 -1.22 -1.87 -5.28
N ASP A 42 -1.01 -3.17 -5.41
CA ASP A 42 -1.05 -3.87 -6.70
C ASP A 42 -2.46 -3.88 -7.29
N TYR A 43 -3.49 -4.05 -6.47
CA TYR A 43 -4.88 -4.00 -6.91
C TYR A 43 -5.22 -2.64 -7.54
N LEU A 44 -4.85 -1.52 -6.91
CA LEU A 44 -5.08 -0.18 -7.47
C LEU A 44 -4.37 -0.01 -8.82
N THR A 45 -3.10 -0.44 -8.91
CA THR A 45 -2.35 -0.42 -10.17
C THR A 45 -3.03 -1.25 -11.27
N GLU A 46 -3.57 -2.41 -10.93
CA GLU A 46 -4.28 -3.26 -11.87
C GLU A 46 -5.57 -2.58 -12.37
N GLN A 47 -6.38 -2.03 -11.43
CA GLN A 47 -7.63 -1.39 -11.80
C GLN A 47 -7.41 -0.17 -12.71
N VAL A 48 -6.46 0.72 -12.39
CA VAL A 48 -6.20 1.88 -13.23
C VAL A 48 -5.69 1.47 -14.63
N ARG A 49 -4.80 0.50 -14.72
CA ARG A 49 -4.31 -0.02 -16.01
C ARG A 49 -5.43 -0.64 -16.85
N MET A 50 -6.28 -1.44 -16.23
CA MET A 50 -7.44 -2.03 -16.92
C MET A 50 -8.42 -0.98 -17.40
N TYR A 51 -8.71 0.04 -16.59
CA TYR A 51 -9.56 1.15 -17.00
C TYR A 51 -8.98 1.91 -18.21
N VAL A 52 -7.70 2.29 -18.11
CA VAL A 52 -7.02 3.05 -19.18
C VAL A 52 -6.92 2.26 -20.49
N MET A 53 -6.76 0.91 -20.40
CA MET A 53 -6.67 0.06 -21.59
C MET A 53 -8.02 -0.28 -22.22
N THR A 54 -9.09 -0.34 -21.44
CA THR A 54 -10.39 -0.83 -21.90
C THR A 54 -11.48 0.24 -21.99
N GLY A 55 -11.35 1.33 -21.21
CA GLY A 55 -12.40 2.33 -21.02
C GLY A 55 -13.60 1.84 -20.19
N ASP A 56 -13.56 0.62 -19.65
CA ASP A 56 -14.64 0.06 -18.84
C ASP A 56 -14.65 0.68 -17.45
N THR A 57 -15.68 1.50 -17.17
CA THR A 57 -15.84 2.25 -15.92
C THR A 57 -15.91 1.36 -14.68
N SER A 58 -16.24 0.08 -14.82
CA SER A 58 -16.25 -0.85 -13.68
C SER A 58 -14.87 -0.98 -12.98
N TYR A 59 -13.78 -0.83 -13.74
CA TYR A 59 -12.43 -0.80 -13.18
C TYR A 59 -12.14 0.49 -12.42
N MET A 60 -12.60 1.64 -12.92
CA MET A 60 -12.52 2.90 -12.19
C MET A 60 -13.33 2.84 -10.89
N ASP A 61 -14.55 2.30 -10.94
CA ASP A 61 -15.38 2.12 -9.75
C ASP A 61 -14.69 1.21 -8.72
N ALA A 62 -14.09 0.09 -9.16
CA ALA A 62 -13.35 -0.83 -8.30
C ALA A 62 -12.11 -0.16 -7.67
N TYR A 63 -11.39 0.68 -8.42
CA TYR A 63 -10.29 1.48 -7.90
C TYR A 63 -10.75 2.38 -6.75
N PHE A 64 -11.85 3.12 -6.94
CA PHE A 64 -12.35 4.05 -5.92
C PHE A 64 -13.03 3.35 -4.73
N VAL A 65 -13.59 2.16 -4.92
CA VAL A 65 -14.02 1.30 -3.81
C VAL A 65 -12.82 0.91 -2.94
N GLU A 66 -11.71 0.49 -3.54
CA GLU A 66 -10.50 0.16 -2.79
C GLU A 66 -9.91 1.39 -2.09
N SER A 67 -9.69 2.48 -2.82
CA SER A 67 -9.01 3.67 -2.28
C SER A 67 -9.83 4.41 -1.22
N ASN A 68 -11.16 4.44 -1.32
CA ASN A 68 -12.00 5.28 -0.47
C ASN A 68 -12.76 4.52 0.62
N GLN A 69 -13.05 3.22 0.40
CA GLN A 69 -13.88 2.42 1.30
C GLN A 69 -13.10 1.27 1.95
N VAL A 70 -12.47 0.41 1.14
CA VAL A 70 -11.72 -0.75 1.64
C VAL A 70 -10.45 -0.28 2.35
N LYS A 71 -9.66 0.58 1.72
CA LYS A 71 -8.45 1.21 2.28
C LYS A 71 -7.44 0.19 2.81
N SER A 72 -7.14 -0.83 2.00
CA SER A 72 -6.29 -1.94 2.42
C SER A 72 -4.91 -1.49 2.88
N ARG A 73 -4.30 -0.51 2.19
CA ARG A 73 -2.96 0.02 2.52
C ARG A 73 -2.96 0.80 3.84
N GLU A 74 -3.93 1.68 4.03
CA GLU A 74 -4.07 2.51 5.24
C GLU A 74 -4.38 1.62 6.46
N LYS A 75 -5.31 0.67 6.33
CA LYS A 75 -5.62 -0.30 7.39
C LYS A 75 -4.43 -1.18 7.73
N ALA A 76 -3.65 -1.59 6.73
CA ALA A 76 -2.42 -2.34 6.95
C ALA A 76 -1.41 -1.53 7.78
N LEU A 77 -1.22 -0.24 7.46
CA LEU A 77 -0.35 0.65 8.24
C LEU A 77 -0.85 0.82 9.67
N ASP A 78 -2.17 0.96 9.88
CA ASP A 78 -2.77 1.07 11.21
C ASP A 78 -2.57 -0.22 12.03
N ILE A 79 -2.77 -1.40 11.43
CA ILE A 79 -2.51 -2.69 12.08
C ILE A 79 -1.03 -2.80 12.45
N PHE A 80 -0.13 -2.50 11.52
CA PHE A 80 1.31 -2.56 11.75
C PHE A 80 1.75 -1.62 12.87
N LYS A 81 1.19 -0.41 12.91
CA LYS A 81 1.43 0.59 13.94
C LYS A 81 1.12 0.09 15.36
N ASN A 82 0.07 -0.71 15.54
CA ASN A 82 -0.32 -1.22 16.85
C ASN A 82 0.79 -2.03 17.54
N TYR A 83 1.68 -2.65 16.74
CA TYR A 83 2.75 -3.52 17.24
C TYR A 83 4.13 -2.90 17.12
N PHE A 84 4.35 -2.05 16.12
CA PHE A 84 5.67 -1.55 15.72
C PHE A 84 5.73 -0.02 15.55
N ASP A 85 4.92 0.74 16.29
CA ASP A 85 4.96 2.20 16.28
C ASP A 85 6.38 2.73 16.58
N ARG A 86 6.77 3.81 15.90
CA ARG A 86 8.07 4.49 16.05
C ARG A 86 9.29 3.62 15.75
N THR A 87 9.12 2.51 15.07
CA THR A 87 10.23 1.67 14.62
C THR A 87 10.70 2.05 13.22
N SER A 88 11.90 1.60 12.85
CA SER A 88 12.40 1.81 11.49
C SER A 88 11.63 1.00 10.44
N SER A 89 11.02 -0.14 10.81
CA SER A 89 10.14 -0.91 9.93
C SER A 89 8.83 -0.17 9.67
N PHE A 90 8.21 0.42 10.71
CA PHE A 90 7.03 1.27 10.56
C PHE A 90 7.30 2.48 9.64
N SER A 91 8.46 3.12 9.81
CA SER A 91 8.85 4.26 8.97
C SER A 91 8.95 3.89 7.49
N SER A 92 9.46 2.70 7.17
CA SER A 92 9.50 2.22 5.78
C SER A 92 8.11 1.91 5.22
N LEU A 93 7.22 1.26 5.97
CA LEU A 93 5.86 1.01 5.49
C LEU A 93 5.07 2.32 5.29
N LYS A 94 5.31 3.30 6.17
CA LYS A 94 4.74 4.63 6.01
C LYS A 94 5.26 5.33 4.75
N ALA A 95 6.57 5.24 4.47
CA ALA A 95 7.16 5.81 3.26
C ALA A 95 6.58 5.15 1.99
N ALA A 96 6.36 3.82 2.01
CA ALA A 96 5.67 3.12 0.93
C ALA A 96 4.25 3.66 0.71
N LEU A 97 3.49 3.94 1.78
CA LEU A 97 2.16 4.54 1.67
C LEU A 97 2.24 5.95 1.08
N ASP A 98 3.15 6.80 1.58
CA ASP A 98 3.31 8.18 1.10
C ASP A 98 3.64 8.18 -0.41
N SER A 99 4.56 7.32 -0.88
CA SER A 99 4.89 7.16 -2.31
C SER A 99 3.71 6.61 -3.12
N SER A 100 2.93 5.68 -2.55
CA SER A 100 1.74 5.13 -3.22
C SER A 100 0.64 6.19 -3.37
N LEU A 101 0.47 7.09 -2.41
CA LEU A 101 -0.46 8.22 -2.50
C LEU A 101 0.01 9.26 -3.55
N GLU A 102 1.32 9.47 -3.69
CA GLU A 102 1.87 10.32 -4.74
C GLU A 102 1.61 9.73 -6.13
N LEU A 103 1.79 8.41 -6.31
CA LEU A 103 1.51 7.73 -7.57
C LEU A 103 0.06 7.91 -8.03
N MET A 104 -0.91 7.96 -7.08
CA MET A 104 -2.33 8.16 -7.38
C MET A 104 -2.60 9.47 -8.14
N THR A 105 -1.75 10.49 -8.01
CA THR A 105 -1.92 11.74 -8.77
C THR A 105 -1.76 11.52 -10.27
N THR A 106 -0.80 10.70 -10.67
CA THR A 106 -0.60 10.27 -12.07
C THR A 106 -1.76 9.39 -12.55
N GLU A 107 -2.22 8.48 -11.67
CA GLU A 107 -3.34 7.58 -11.96
C GLU A 107 -4.65 8.35 -12.17
N TYR A 108 -4.95 9.33 -11.33
CA TYR A 108 -6.11 10.21 -11.50
C TYR A 108 -6.05 11.01 -12.79
N TYR A 109 -4.86 11.52 -13.14
CA TYR A 109 -4.68 12.26 -14.38
C TYR A 109 -4.93 11.37 -15.61
N ALA A 110 -4.41 10.14 -15.60
CA ALA A 110 -4.65 9.17 -16.66
C ALA A 110 -6.14 8.79 -16.77
N MET A 111 -6.80 8.54 -15.63
CA MET A 111 -8.25 8.26 -15.62
C MET A 111 -9.08 9.45 -16.13
N ARG A 112 -8.67 10.67 -15.79
CA ARG A 112 -9.34 11.90 -16.28
C ARG A 112 -9.29 12.01 -17.79
N LEU A 113 -8.14 11.74 -18.41
CA LEU A 113 -7.99 11.74 -19.86
C LEU A 113 -8.94 10.74 -20.54
N VAL A 114 -9.04 9.53 -19.98
CA VAL A 114 -9.92 8.48 -20.50
C VAL A 114 -11.41 8.84 -20.31
N CYS A 115 -11.76 9.44 -19.17
CA CYS A 115 -13.13 9.90 -18.95
C CYS A 115 -13.59 10.92 -20.02
N GLU A 116 -12.72 11.85 -20.39
CA GLU A 116 -13.03 12.83 -21.44
C GLU A 116 -13.07 12.19 -22.83
N ALA A 117 -12.08 11.35 -23.17
CA ALA A 117 -12.00 10.71 -24.48
C ALA A 117 -13.17 9.77 -24.76
N ASN A 118 -13.75 9.15 -23.75
CA ASN A 118 -14.89 8.23 -23.88
C ASN A 118 -16.24 8.88 -23.60
N ASP A 119 -16.33 10.20 -23.54
CA ASP A 119 -17.59 10.95 -23.25
C ASP A 119 -18.32 10.43 -21.99
N VAL A 120 -17.55 9.96 -20.97
CA VAL A 120 -18.15 9.52 -19.71
C VAL A 120 -18.86 10.69 -19.06
N LEU A 121 -20.13 10.52 -18.69
CA LEU A 121 -20.91 11.57 -18.08
C LEU A 121 -20.22 12.15 -16.84
N GLN A 122 -19.92 13.43 -16.82
CA GLN A 122 -19.22 14.10 -15.73
C GLN A 122 -19.92 13.95 -14.37
N SER A 123 -21.26 13.79 -14.37
CA SER A 123 -22.02 13.52 -13.15
C SER A 123 -21.70 12.18 -12.49
N SER A 124 -21.17 11.22 -13.25
CA SER A 124 -20.76 9.89 -12.75
C SER A 124 -19.28 9.81 -12.34
N TRP A 125 -18.50 10.86 -12.58
CA TRP A 125 -17.10 10.85 -12.21
C TRP A 125 -16.92 10.89 -10.67
N PRO A 126 -15.97 10.16 -10.10
CA PRO A 126 -15.52 10.36 -8.73
C PRO A 126 -15.06 11.80 -8.49
N ASP A 127 -15.19 12.28 -7.26
CA ASP A 127 -14.85 13.67 -6.93
C ASP A 127 -13.36 13.96 -7.14
N GLU A 128 -12.49 12.98 -6.91
CA GLU A 128 -11.06 13.07 -7.18
C GLU A 128 -10.77 13.29 -8.68
N ILE A 129 -11.52 12.62 -9.56
CA ILE A 129 -11.37 12.79 -11.02
C ILE A 129 -11.92 14.15 -11.47
N LYS A 130 -13.01 14.63 -10.87
CA LYS A 130 -13.53 15.99 -11.13
C LYS A 130 -12.54 17.07 -10.74
N ALA A 131 -11.78 16.85 -9.67
CA ALA A 131 -10.79 17.79 -9.16
C ALA A 131 -9.50 17.86 -10.01
N VAL A 132 -9.27 16.90 -10.92
CA VAL A 132 -8.10 16.93 -11.80
C VAL A 132 -8.28 18.00 -12.87
N GLU A 133 -7.33 18.90 -12.99
CA GLU A 133 -7.22 19.87 -14.08
C GLU A 133 -6.24 19.35 -15.14
N LEU A 134 -6.70 19.20 -16.36
CA LEU A 134 -5.82 18.89 -17.49
C LEU A 134 -4.96 20.10 -17.88
N SER A 135 -3.79 19.84 -18.44
CA SER A 135 -2.99 20.92 -19.04
C SER A 135 -3.72 21.49 -20.29
N LYS A 136 -3.46 22.74 -20.61
CA LYS A 136 -4.05 23.40 -21.81
C LYS A 136 -3.67 22.68 -23.10
N GLU A 137 -2.55 22.00 -23.12
CA GLU A 137 -2.09 21.15 -24.20
C GLU A 137 -2.94 19.89 -24.29
N ASP A 138 -3.22 19.25 -23.17
CA ASP A 138 -3.96 17.99 -23.10
C ASP A 138 -5.47 18.15 -23.32
N GLU A 139 -6.02 19.29 -22.93
CA GLU A 139 -7.42 19.64 -23.26
C GLU A 139 -7.70 19.67 -24.78
N LYS A 140 -6.67 19.97 -25.59
CA LYS A 140 -6.78 20.10 -27.06
C LYS A 140 -6.52 18.79 -27.81
N LEU A 141 -6.05 17.78 -27.13
CA LEU A 141 -5.80 16.47 -27.73
C LEU A 141 -7.10 15.87 -28.25
N SER A 142 -7.03 15.16 -29.36
CA SER A 142 -8.10 14.27 -29.81
C SER A 142 -8.35 13.14 -28.81
N ASP A 143 -9.49 12.47 -28.91
CA ASP A 143 -9.84 11.39 -28.01
C ASP A 143 -8.81 10.24 -28.07
N ASP A 144 -8.36 9.87 -29.28
CA ASP A 144 -7.33 8.85 -29.47
C ASP A 144 -6.00 9.27 -28.81
N GLU A 145 -5.57 10.52 -28.94
CA GLU A 145 -4.35 11.05 -28.33
C GLU A 145 -4.45 11.11 -26.80
N LYS A 146 -5.63 11.42 -26.24
CA LYS A 146 -5.88 11.36 -24.79
C LYS A 146 -5.75 9.93 -24.26
N ILE A 147 -6.30 8.95 -24.96
CA ILE A 147 -6.19 7.53 -24.61
C ILE A 147 -4.72 7.08 -24.67
N GLU A 148 -4.02 7.38 -25.77
CA GLU A 148 -2.60 7.03 -25.92
C GLU A 148 -1.75 7.63 -24.80
N LYS A 149 -1.98 8.91 -24.47
CA LYS A 149 -1.29 9.57 -23.38
C LYS A 149 -1.59 8.93 -22.02
N ALA A 150 -2.85 8.59 -21.74
CA ALA A 150 -3.24 7.92 -20.52
C ALA A 150 -2.56 6.56 -20.37
N GLN A 151 -2.52 5.76 -21.45
CA GLN A 151 -1.81 4.49 -21.49
C GLN A 151 -0.31 4.65 -21.26
N HIS A 152 0.29 5.66 -21.85
CA HIS A 152 1.70 5.98 -21.64
C HIS A 152 1.98 6.32 -20.16
N LEU A 153 1.17 7.16 -19.53
CA LEU A 153 1.35 7.58 -18.13
C LEU A 153 1.38 6.42 -17.13
N VAL A 154 0.62 5.34 -17.35
CA VAL A 154 0.54 4.19 -16.44
C VAL A 154 1.47 3.03 -16.83
N THR A 155 2.26 3.20 -17.92
CA THR A 155 3.17 2.18 -18.43
C THR A 155 4.60 2.66 -18.61
N GLU A 156 4.82 3.99 -18.61
CA GLU A 156 6.15 4.57 -18.82
C GLU A 156 7.12 4.27 -17.68
N LYS A 157 8.40 4.52 -17.98
CA LYS A 157 9.51 4.27 -17.06
C LYS A 157 9.35 4.99 -15.72
N THR A 158 8.91 6.23 -15.73
CA THR A 158 8.70 7.04 -14.51
C THR A 158 7.65 6.41 -13.58
N TYR A 159 6.55 5.92 -14.15
CA TYR A 159 5.51 5.21 -13.38
C TYR A 159 6.07 3.92 -12.77
N GLN A 160 6.86 3.16 -13.54
CA GLN A 160 7.48 1.94 -13.05
C GLN A 160 8.53 2.23 -11.96
N GLU A 161 9.34 3.27 -12.10
CA GLU A 161 10.29 3.72 -11.07
C GLU A 161 9.60 4.08 -9.75
N MET A 162 8.43 4.72 -9.79
CA MET A 162 7.65 4.98 -8.57
C MET A 162 7.13 3.69 -7.94
N LYS A 163 6.67 2.72 -8.74
CA LYS A 163 6.29 1.40 -8.23
C LYS A 163 7.47 0.66 -7.60
N ASP A 164 8.64 0.74 -8.20
CA ASP A 164 9.85 0.12 -7.68
C ASP A 164 10.27 0.75 -6.33
N ILE A 165 10.10 2.07 -6.15
CA ILE A 165 10.31 2.75 -4.86
C ILE A 165 9.35 2.22 -3.79
N ILE A 166 8.06 2.06 -4.12
CA ILE A 166 7.06 1.49 -3.19
C ILE A 166 7.48 0.07 -2.78
N ALA A 167 7.83 -0.79 -3.74
CA ALA A 167 8.26 -2.16 -3.51
C ALA A 167 9.56 -2.23 -2.68
N GLU A 168 10.51 -1.33 -2.93
CA GLU A 168 11.75 -1.23 -2.14
C GLU A 168 11.46 -0.88 -0.67
N GLU A 169 10.57 0.09 -0.41
CA GLU A 169 10.23 0.47 0.95
C GLU A 169 9.47 -0.65 1.69
N VAL A 170 8.63 -1.40 1.00
CA VAL A 170 7.98 -2.61 1.57
C VAL A 170 9.04 -3.66 1.91
N THR A 171 9.96 -3.96 1.01
CA THR A 171 11.09 -4.89 1.24
C THR A 171 11.97 -4.42 2.41
N ASN A 172 12.24 -3.12 2.50
CA ASN A 172 12.97 -2.52 3.62
C ASN A 172 12.22 -2.69 4.96
N CYS A 173 10.88 -2.54 4.94
CA CYS A 173 10.04 -2.79 6.11
C CYS A 173 10.18 -4.24 6.59
N GLU A 174 10.04 -5.21 5.71
CA GLU A 174 10.18 -6.64 6.04
C GLU A 174 11.56 -6.99 6.60
N ALA A 175 12.63 -6.52 5.94
CA ALA A 175 14.00 -6.76 6.40
C ALA A 175 14.26 -6.18 7.79
N LYS A 176 13.73 -4.99 8.08
CA LYS A 176 13.83 -4.33 9.39
C LYS A 176 12.98 -5.06 10.44
N LEU A 177 11.78 -5.50 10.08
CA LEU A 177 10.88 -6.27 10.95
C LEU A 177 11.55 -7.57 11.42
N ILE A 178 12.13 -8.34 10.50
CA ILE A 178 12.87 -9.58 10.80
C ILE A 178 14.02 -9.32 11.77
N ARG A 179 14.81 -8.25 11.54
CA ARG A 179 15.94 -7.90 12.43
C ARG A 179 15.49 -7.52 13.84
N GLN A 180 14.40 -6.76 13.94
CA GLN A 180 13.82 -6.34 15.22
C GLN A 180 13.34 -7.55 16.02
N THR A 181 12.60 -8.46 15.38
CA THR A 181 12.07 -9.66 16.04
C THR A 181 13.19 -10.59 16.53
N ARG A 182 14.23 -10.82 15.72
CA ARG A 182 15.40 -11.61 16.14
C ARG A 182 16.14 -10.99 17.32
N HIS A 183 16.21 -9.66 17.37
CA HIS A 183 16.85 -8.97 18.49
C HIS A 183 16.09 -9.13 19.81
N TYR A 184 14.76 -9.19 19.76
CA TYR A 184 13.94 -9.48 20.94
C TYR A 184 14.08 -10.94 21.38
N GLN A 185 14.06 -11.90 20.45
CA GLN A 185 14.21 -13.33 20.75
C GLN A 185 15.63 -13.71 21.26
N GLY A 186 16.67 -12.97 20.90
CA GLY A 186 18.04 -13.21 21.36
C GLY A 186 18.40 -12.54 22.68
N LYS A 187 17.49 -11.80 23.31
CA LYS A 187 17.67 -11.15 24.63
C LYS A 187 16.94 -11.87 25.76
N THR A 188 16.10 -12.83 25.43
CA THR A 188 15.45 -13.76 26.35
C THR A 188 16.27 -15.03 26.46
#